data_9a28472494581877ca4683a41ef54098
#
_entry.id   9a28472494581877ca4683a41ef54098
#
_cell.length_a   1.000
_cell.length_b   1.000
_cell.length_c   1.000
_cell.angle_alpha   90.00
_cell.angle_beta   90.00
_cell.angle_gamma   90.00
#
_symmetry.space_group_name_H-M   'P 1'
#
loop_
_entity.id
_entity.type
_entity.pdbx_description
1 polymer ?
#
loop_
_entity_poly.entity_id
_entity_poly.type
_entity_poly.pdbx_seq_one_letter_code
_entity_poly.pdbx_strand_id
1 'polypeptide(L)'
;MKKKGFNDKDFSIIKDLDLGIAKRETIFNRLKNPKIGIVVSSYYADIARDLTFGAAEVLKKNNIPRKNIIIWNAPGILEIPVMIAKNIHSCSAFIALGCVIKGETPHFDLISKTTIKAIMDLSIKYKKPIGNGIITCLNKKQAAERSDRTKKNKGGEAARAALSVLGGFKGETTQWST
;
A
#
# COMPACT_ATOMS: atom_id res chain seq x y z
N MET A 1 10.46 -23.34 -11.34
CA MET A 1 9.28 -23.29 -10.43
C MET A 1 8.33 -22.19 -10.90
N LYS A 2 7.10 -22.54 -11.33
CA LYS A 2 6.08 -21.54 -11.72
C LYS A 2 5.64 -20.78 -10.46
N LYS A 3 5.87 -19.47 -10.40
CA LYS A 3 5.39 -18.60 -9.32
C LYS A 3 3.87 -18.52 -9.43
N LYS A 4 3.14 -19.04 -8.42
CA LYS A 4 1.69 -18.85 -8.32
C LYS A 4 1.42 -17.38 -8.02
N GLY A 5 0.80 -16.67 -8.97
CA GLY A 5 0.26 -15.33 -8.75
C GLY A 5 -0.92 -15.36 -7.75
N PHE A 6 -1.35 -14.18 -7.30
CA PHE A 6 -2.57 -14.01 -6.52
C PHE A 6 -3.76 -14.64 -7.27
N ASN A 7 -4.55 -15.42 -6.56
CA ASN A 7 -5.82 -15.94 -7.09
C ASN A 7 -7.01 -15.32 -6.34
N ASP A 8 -8.21 -15.47 -6.91
CA ASP A 8 -9.44 -14.89 -6.33
C ASP A 8 -9.75 -15.39 -4.91
N LYS A 9 -9.21 -16.57 -4.51
CA LYS A 9 -9.37 -17.09 -3.14
C LYS A 9 -8.56 -16.29 -2.11
N ASP A 10 -7.41 -15.70 -2.51
CA ASP A 10 -6.62 -14.85 -1.62
C ASP A 10 -7.37 -13.56 -1.27
N PHE A 11 -8.35 -13.14 -2.08
CA PHE A 11 -9.24 -12.01 -1.82
C PHE A 11 -10.51 -12.38 -1.05
N SER A 12 -10.88 -13.68 -0.96
CA SER A 12 -12.07 -14.11 -0.23
C SER A 12 -11.95 -13.88 1.29
N ILE A 13 -10.74 -13.92 1.82
CA ILE A 13 -10.45 -13.69 3.25
C ILE A 13 -10.80 -12.25 3.69
N ILE A 14 -10.88 -11.30 2.74
CA ILE A 14 -11.32 -9.93 3.03
C ILE A 14 -12.84 -9.87 3.29
N LYS A 15 -13.60 -10.91 2.93
CA LYS A 15 -15.07 -10.95 3.12
C LYS A 15 -15.49 -11.12 4.58
N ASP A 16 -14.67 -11.79 5.41
CA ASP A 16 -15.11 -12.29 6.73
C ASP A 16 -14.77 -11.39 7.91
N LEU A 17 -14.26 -10.17 7.67
CA LEU A 17 -13.96 -9.21 8.72
C LEU A 17 -15.15 -8.28 8.96
N ASP A 18 -16.21 -8.79 9.58
CA ASP A 18 -17.32 -7.99 10.09
C ASP A 18 -17.01 -7.53 11.52
N LEU A 19 -16.70 -6.25 11.68
CA LEU A 19 -16.48 -5.61 12.99
C LEU A 19 -17.36 -4.37 13.08
N GLY A 20 -18.35 -4.42 13.95
CA GLY A 20 -19.22 -3.31 14.29
C GLY A 20 -18.41 -2.07 14.71
N ILE A 21 -18.53 -0.98 13.99
CA ILE A 21 -17.83 0.27 14.26
C ILE A 21 -18.84 1.41 14.42
N ALA A 22 -18.78 2.07 15.58
CA ALA A 22 -19.55 3.25 15.91
C ALA A 22 -19.37 4.36 14.87
N LYS A 23 -20.45 5.11 14.61
CA LYS A 23 -20.54 6.25 13.67
C LYS A 23 -19.48 7.32 13.99
N ARG A 24 -18.30 7.23 13.35
CA ARG A 24 -17.40 8.38 13.18
C ARG A 24 -17.62 8.93 11.79
N GLU A 25 -17.71 10.27 11.65
CA GLU A 25 -17.60 10.89 10.32
C GLU A 25 -16.29 10.43 9.70
N THR A 26 -16.41 9.64 8.65
CA THR A 26 -15.30 8.93 8.06
C THR A 26 -14.77 9.71 6.87
N ILE A 27 -13.52 9.47 6.51
CA ILE A 27 -12.90 9.96 5.26
C ILE A 27 -13.85 9.76 4.08
N PHE A 28 -14.53 8.64 4.08
CA PHE A 28 -15.49 8.26 3.04
C PHE A 28 -16.63 9.27 2.90
N ASN A 29 -17.22 9.73 4.01
CA ASN A 29 -18.31 10.72 4.00
C ASN A 29 -17.80 12.12 3.61
N ARG A 30 -16.60 12.50 4.08
CA ARG A 30 -15.99 13.81 3.76
C ARG A 30 -15.58 13.96 2.30
N LEU A 31 -15.14 12.89 1.65
CA LEU A 31 -14.59 12.89 0.29
C LEU A 31 -15.56 12.33 -0.77
N LYS A 32 -16.84 12.17 -0.45
CA LYS A 32 -17.87 11.69 -1.39
C LYS A 32 -17.41 10.44 -2.19
N ASN A 33 -17.17 9.31 -1.49
CA ASN A 33 -16.78 8.04 -2.09
C ASN A 33 -15.34 7.97 -2.69
N PRO A 34 -14.26 8.22 -1.92
CA PRO A 34 -12.92 8.14 -2.45
C PRO A 34 -12.60 6.72 -2.93
N LYS A 35 -12.04 6.61 -4.13
CA LYS A 35 -11.47 5.36 -4.65
C LYS A 35 -9.99 5.31 -4.27
N ILE A 36 -9.52 4.18 -3.76
CA ILE A 36 -8.13 3.97 -3.37
C ILE A 36 -7.53 2.88 -4.26
N GLY A 37 -6.44 3.23 -4.93
CA GLY A 37 -5.68 2.29 -5.74
C GLY A 37 -4.55 1.64 -4.94
N ILE A 38 -4.46 0.33 -4.94
CA ILE A 38 -3.30 -0.41 -4.43
C ILE A 38 -2.56 -0.98 -5.63
N VAL A 39 -1.30 -0.60 -5.82
CA VAL A 39 -0.43 -1.20 -6.83
C VAL A 39 0.64 -1.99 -6.11
N VAL A 40 0.64 -3.30 -6.30
CA VAL A 40 1.50 -4.24 -5.56
C VAL A 40 2.38 -5.04 -6.50
N SER A 41 3.69 -5.08 -6.23
CA SER A 41 4.59 -6.00 -6.92
C SER A 41 4.43 -7.42 -6.38
N SER A 42 4.09 -8.36 -7.26
CA SER A 42 3.90 -9.78 -6.92
C SER A 42 5.20 -10.61 -6.97
N TYR A 43 6.36 -9.97 -7.12
CA TYR A 43 7.65 -10.66 -7.24
C TYR A 43 7.93 -11.62 -6.05
N TYR A 44 7.65 -11.18 -4.82
CA TYR A 44 7.62 -12.00 -3.61
C TYR A 44 6.17 -12.14 -3.15
N ALA A 45 5.49 -13.20 -3.62
CA ALA A 45 4.03 -13.34 -3.47
C ALA A 45 3.54 -13.37 -2.00
N ASP A 46 4.29 -14.03 -1.11
CA ASP A 46 4.03 -14.07 0.33
C ASP A 46 4.09 -12.68 0.96
N ILE A 47 5.16 -11.94 0.70
CA ILE A 47 5.37 -10.58 1.21
C ILE A 47 4.33 -9.62 0.61
N ALA A 48 4.06 -9.72 -0.69
CA ALA A 48 3.06 -8.91 -1.37
C ALA A 48 1.66 -9.07 -0.77
N ARG A 49 1.29 -10.32 -0.47
CA ARG A 49 0.02 -10.65 0.20
C ARG A 49 -0.08 -10.00 1.57
N ASP A 50 0.95 -10.15 2.41
CA ASP A 50 0.94 -9.62 3.77
C ASP A 50 0.89 -8.08 3.77
N LEU A 51 1.66 -7.42 2.91
CA LEU A 51 1.60 -5.96 2.72
C LEU A 51 0.20 -5.51 2.30
N THR A 52 -0.42 -6.24 1.35
CA THR A 52 -1.76 -5.92 0.85
C THR A 52 -2.80 -6.07 1.94
N PHE A 53 -2.73 -7.13 2.75
CA PHE A 53 -3.65 -7.32 3.87
C PHE A 53 -3.50 -6.23 4.93
N GLY A 54 -2.27 -5.85 5.27
CA GLY A 54 -2.04 -4.75 6.21
C GLY A 54 -2.63 -3.43 5.72
N ALA A 55 -2.48 -3.12 4.43
CA ALA A 55 -3.08 -1.93 3.82
C ALA A 55 -4.61 -2.01 3.82
N ALA A 56 -5.19 -3.13 3.38
CA ALA A 56 -6.63 -3.34 3.31
C ALA A 56 -7.31 -3.25 4.69
N GLU A 57 -6.67 -3.77 5.75
CA GLU A 57 -7.17 -3.62 7.12
C GLU A 57 -7.28 -2.14 7.55
N VAL A 58 -6.26 -1.34 7.25
CA VAL A 58 -6.27 0.10 7.56
C VAL A 58 -7.37 0.81 6.77
N LEU A 59 -7.51 0.51 5.48
CA LEU A 59 -8.59 1.07 4.66
C LEU A 59 -9.96 0.72 5.22
N LYS A 60 -10.18 -0.54 5.62
CA LYS A 60 -11.42 -1.00 6.23
C LYS A 60 -11.71 -0.28 7.55
N LYS A 61 -10.71 -0.17 8.45
CA LYS A 61 -10.84 0.56 9.73
C LYS A 61 -11.18 2.05 9.55
N ASN A 62 -10.87 2.60 8.38
CA ASN A 62 -11.24 3.97 7.98
C ASN A 62 -12.51 4.01 7.11
N ASN A 63 -13.30 2.93 7.11
CA ASN A 63 -14.59 2.80 6.42
C ASN A 63 -14.52 3.03 4.89
N ILE A 64 -13.38 2.72 4.26
CA ILE A 64 -13.31 2.66 2.81
C ILE A 64 -13.96 1.35 2.35
N PRO A 65 -15.09 1.39 1.62
CA PRO A 65 -15.77 0.17 1.19
C PRO A 65 -14.91 -0.62 0.21
N ARG A 66 -15.02 -1.94 0.23
CA ARG A 66 -14.27 -2.82 -0.68
C ARG A 66 -14.45 -2.43 -2.16
N LYS A 67 -15.65 -2.07 -2.58
CA LYS A 67 -15.94 -1.64 -3.95
C LYS A 67 -15.14 -0.40 -4.39
N ASN A 68 -14.61 0.35 -3.43
CA ASN A 68 -13.79 1.54 -3.66
C ASN A 68 -12.28 1.25 -3.59
N ILE A 69 -11.89 0.00 -3.35
CA ILE A 69 -10.50 -0.43 -3.34
C ILE A 69 -10.22 -1.18 -4.63
N ILE A 70 -9.30 -0.66 -5.44
CA ILE A 70 -8.89 -1.26 -6.71
C ILE A 70 -7.45 -1.75 -6.53
N ILE A 71 -7.19 -3.01 -6.88
CA ILE A 71 -5.86 -3.62 -6.71
C ILE A 71 -5.32 -4.01 -8.08
N TRP A 72 -4.11 -3.55 -8.38
CA TRP A 72 -3.36 -3.93 -9.57
C TRP A 72 -2.07 -4.64 -9.20
N ASN A 73 -1.79 -5.74 -9.87
CA ASN A 73 -0.55 -6.50 -9.71
C ASN A 73 0.49 -6.04 -10.73
N ALA A 74 1.64 -5.59 -10.23
CA ALA A 74 2.83 -5.29 -11.03
C ALA A 74 3.80 -6.47 -11.00
N PRO A 75 4.49 -6.81 -12.11
CA PRO A 75 5.48 -7.88 -12.12
C PRO A 75 6.70 -7.59 -11.24
N GLY A 76 7.12 -6.33 -11.16
CA GLY A 76 8.22 -5.83 -10.34
C GLY A 76 7.93 -4.47 -9.75
N ILE A 77 8.86 -3.93 -8.96
CA ILE A 77 8.67 -2.61 -8.35
C ILE A 77 8.84 -1.45 -9.33
N LEU A 78 9.62 -1.64 -10.41
CA LEU A 78 9.84 -0.61 -11.44
C LEU A 78 8.57 -0.32 -12.25
N GLU A 79 7.65 -1.28 -12.35
CA GLU A 79 6.38 -1.12 -13.06
C GLU A 79 5.33 -0.39 -12.23
N ILE A 80 5.50 -0.31 -10.90
CA ILE A 80 4.55 0.35 -10.01
C ILE A 80 4.30 1.82 -10.39
N PRO A 81 5.32 2.67 -10.60
CA PRO A 81 5.09 4.07 -10.97
C PRO A 81 4.33 4.21 -12.30
N VAL A 82 4.65 3.37 -13.29
CA VAL A 82 3.96 3.40 -14.60
C VAL A 82 2.48 3.03 -14.44
N MET A 83 2.17 2.01 -13.65
CA MET A 83 0.78 1.59 -13.39
C MET A 83 0.00 2.67 -12.62
N ILE A 84 0.63 3.34 -11.66
CA ILE A 84 0.04 4.48 -10.97
C ILE A 84 -0.22 5.62 -11.98
N ALA A 85 0.77 5.98 -12.80
CA ALA A 85 0.65 7.05 -13.79
C ALA A 85 -0.49 6.81 -14.76
N LYS A 86 -0.64 5.59 -15.29
CA LYS A 86 -1.75 5.21 -16.18
C LYS A 86 -3.11 5.37 -15.54
N ASN A 87 -3.21 5.20 -14.23
CA ASN A 87 -4.47 5.22 -13.48
C ASN A 87 -4.62 6.46 -12.58
N ILE A 88 -3.77 7.46 -12.73
CA ILE A 88 -3.64 8.57 -11.80
C ILE A 88 -4.94 9.34 -11.54
N HIS A 89 -5.80 9.42 -12.55
CA HIS A 89 -7.09 10.10 -12.47
C HIS A 89 -8.25 9.21 -11.99
N SER A 90 -8.05 7.89 -11.91
CA SER A 90 -9.11 6.93 -11.55
C SER A 90 -9.31 6.78 -10.04
N CYS A 91 -8.33 7.20 -9.22
CA CYS A 91 -8.35 7.07 -7.77
C CYS A 91 -8.07 8.40 -7.07
N SER A 92 -8.59 8.53 -5.85
CA SER A 92 -8.35 9.69 -4.98
C SER A 92 -6.97 9.65 -4.33
N ALA A 93 -6.47 8.45 -4.05
CA ALA A 93 -5.13 8.18 -3.52
C ALA A 93 -4.63 6.81 -3.98
N PHE A 94 -3.34 6.57 -3.86
CA PHE A 94 -2.70 5.30 -4.18
C PHE A 94 -1.88 4.78 -3.00
N ILE A 95 -1.64 3.46 -3.00
CA ILE A 95 -0.73 2.76 -2.09
C ILE A 95 0.17 1.90 -2.96
N ALA A 96 1.47 2.20 -2.97
CA ALA A 96 2.49 1.45 -3.67
C ALA A 96 3.10 0.42 -2.74
N LEU A 97 2.97 -0.87 -3.06
CA LEU A 97 3.43 -1.97 -2.22
C LEU A 97 4.43 -2.83 -2.98
N GLY A 98 5.49 -3.24 -2.31
CA GLY A 98 6.48 -4.13 -2.89
C GLY A 98 7.63 -4.43 -1.95
N CYS A 99 8.52 -5.31 -2.37
CA CYS A 99 9.68 -5.67 -1.60
C CYS A 99 10.91 -5.77 -2.50
N VAL A 100 12.01 -5.22 -2.01
CA VAL A 100 13.35 -5.44 -2.58
C VAL A 100 14.23 -6.05 -1.52
N ILE A 101 14.84 -7.19 -1.84
CA ILE A 101 15.84 -7.83 -0.97
C ILE A 101 17.21 -7.62 -1.59
N LYS A 102 18.17 -7.21 -0.77
CA LYS A 102 19.54 -6.95 -1.21
C LYS A 102 20.17 -8.23 -1.78
N GLY A 103 20.62 -8.14 -3.02
CA GLY A 103 21.42 -9.16 -3.68
C GLY A 103 22.91 -8.77 -3.69
N GLU A 104 23.70 -9.50 -4.48
CA GLU A 104 25.13 -9.30 -4.60
C GLU A 104 25.54 -8.09 -5.46
N THR A 105 24.62 -7.60 -6.29
CA THR A 105 24.88 -6.50 -7.22
C THR A 105 24.30 -5.17 -6.72
N PRO A 106 24.78 -4.01 -7.25
CA PRO A 106 24.22 -2.69 -6.94
C PRO A 106 22.76 -2.49 -7.38
N HIS A 107 22.16 -3.47 -8.04
CA HIS A 107 20.79 -3.42 -8.57
C HIS A 107 19.74 -3.04 -7.51
N PHE A 108 19.92 -3.51 -6.27
CA PHE A 108 19.08 -3.16 -5.12
C PHE A 108 18.93 -1.66 -4.91
N ASP A 109 20.06 -0.93 -4.88
CA ASP A 109 20.07 0.50 -4.65
C ASP A 109 19.46 1.26 -5.84
N LEU A 110 19.81 0.84 -7.06
CA LEU A 110 19.34 1.46 -8.28
C LEU A 110 17.82 1.38 -8.40
N ILE A 111 17.25 0.18 -8.31
CA ILE A 111 15.80 0.01 -8.48
C ILE A 111 15.00 0.64 -7.34
N SER A 112 15.52 0.56 -6.10
CA SER A 112 14.84 1.15 -4.94
C SER A 112 14.77 2.66 -5.04
N LYS A 113 15.89 3.34 -5.30
CA LYS A 113 15.97 4.79 -5.43
C LYS A 113 15.13 5.30 -6.60
N THR A 114 15.26 4.66 -7.76
CA THR A 114 14.54 5.05 -8.98
C THR A 114 13.02 4.94 -8.78
N THR A 115 12.55 3.83 -8.22
CA THR A 115 11.12 3.61 -8.00
C THR A 115 10.54 4.60 -6.98
N ILE A 116 11.21 4.78 -5.84
CA ILE A 116 10.74 5.69 -4.78
C ILE A 116 10.72 7.13 -5.30
N LYS A 117 11.75 7.55 -6.03
CA LYS A 117 11.79 8.87 -6.67
C LYS A 117 10.62 9.05 -7.65
N ALA A 118 10.39 8.10 -8.54
CA ALA A 118 9.31 8.17 -9.52
C ALA A 118 7.91 8.26 -8.86
N ILE A 119 7.69 7.53 -7.77
CA ILE A 119 6.45 7.61 -6.97
C ILE A 119 6.29 9.00 -6.36
N MET A 120 7.35 9.57 -5.80
CA MET A 120 7.32 10.91 -5.22
C MET A 120 7.07 11.97 -6.29
N ASP A 121 7.72 11.89 -7.44
CA ASP A 121 7.52 12.80 -8.57
C ASP A 121 6.07 12.79 -9.05
N LEU A 122 5.46 11.60 -9.17
CA LEU A 122 4.04 11.46 -9.51
C LEU A 122 3.12 12.08 -8.44
N SER A 123 3.42 11.83 -7.17
CA SER A 123 2.63 12.37 -6.05
C SER A 123 2.61 13.90 -6.07
N ILE A 124 3.76 14.53 -6.26
CA ILE A 124 3.91 16.00 -6.32
C ILE A 124 3.25 16.54 -7.59
N LYS A 125 3.60 15.99 -8.76
CA LYS A 125 3.12 16.46 -10.07
C LYS A 125 1.59 16.49 -10.15
N TYR A 126 0.94 15.45 -9.66
CA TYR A 126 -0.52 15.32 -9.72
C TYR A 126 -1.22 15.73 -8.43
N LYS A 127 -0.49 16.20 -7.41
CA LYS A 127 -1.01 16.51 -6.08
C LYS A 127 -1.88 15.36 -5.54
N LYS A 128 -1.41 14.13 -5.77
CA LYS A 128 -2.13 12.90 -5.48
C LYS A 128 -1.42 12.15 -4.36
N PRO A 129 -2.09 11.87 -3.22
CA PRO A 129 -1.48 11.08 -2.17
C PRO A 129 -1.07 9.70 -2.66
N ILE A 130 0.19 9.32 -2.46
CA ILE A 130 0.70 7.98 -2.75
C ILE A 130 1.46 7.49 -1.53
N GLY A 131 0.87 6.54 -0.79
CA GLY A 131 1.53 5.89 0.33
C GLY A 131 2.61 4.93 -0.15
N ASN A 132 3.84 5.12 0.29
CA ASN A 132 4.96 4.26 -0.08
C ASN A 132 5.12 3.11 0.92
N GLY A 133 4.79 1.89 0.51
CA GLY A 133 5.00 0.63 1.21
C GLY A 133 5.96 -0.30 0.47
N ILE A 134 6.85 0.26 -0.36
CA ILE A 134 7.96 -0.51 -0.94
C ILE A 134 9.01 -0.68 0.15
N ILE A 135 9.14 -1.91 0.66
CA ILE A 135 10.11 -2.25 1.68
C ILE A 135 11.45 -2.67 1.08
N THR A 136 12.53 -2.13 1.63
CA THR A 136 13.89 -2.50 1.30
C THR A 136 14.48 -3.30 2.46
N CYS A 137 14.99 -4.50 2.19
CA CYS A 137 15.40 -5.45 3.21
C CYS A 137 16.75 -6.09 2.86
N LEU A 138 17.55 -6.40 3.87
CA LEU A 138 18.80 -7.09 3.66
C LEU A 138 18.60 -8.60 3.38
N ASN A 139 17.53 -9.17 3.91
CA ASN A 139 17.23 -10.60 3.76
C ASN A 139 15.72 -10.87 3.86
N LYS A 140 15.33 -12.10 3.56
CA LYS A 140 13.93 -12.55 3.56
C LYS A 140 13.29 -12.49 4.97
N LYS A 141 14.06 -12.72 6.04
CA LYS A 141 13.56 -12.63 7.42
C LYS A 141 13.10 -11.20 7.75
N GLN A 142 13.92 -10.19 7.39
CA GLN A 142 13.51 -8.79 7.54
C GLN A 142 12.28 -8.44 6.71
N ALA A 143 12.19 -8.97 5.48
CA ALA A 143 11.05 -8.73 4.62
C ALA A 143 9.76 -9.28 5.24
N ALA A 144 9.78 -10.51 5.74
CA ALA A 144 8.66 -11.13 6.43
C ALA A 144 8.24 -10.36 7.68
N GLU A 145 9.20 -9.92 8.51
CA GLU A 145 8.91 -9.13 9.71
C GLU A 145 8.26 -7.78 9.37
N ARG A 146 8.74 -7.11 8.31
CA ARG A 146 8.26 -5.79 7.90
C ARG A 146 6.89 -5.83 7.22
N SER A 147 6.58 -6.91 6.51
CA SER A 147 5.28 -7.09 5.84
C SER A 147 4.19 -7.58 6.79
N ASP A 148 4.56 -8.39 7.79
CA ASP A 148 3.62 -8.99 8.73
C ASP A 148 2.79 -7.92 9.46
N ARG A 149 1.46 -8.01 9.28
CA ARG A 149 0.49 -7.07 9.86
C ARG A 149 0.46 -7.07 11.39
N THR A 150 0.92 -8.17 12.01
CA THR A 150 0.98 -8.30 13.48
C THR A 150 2.30 -7.79 14.06
N LYS A 151 3.28 -7.47 13.21
CA LYS A 151 4.60 -6.95 13.58
C LYS A 151 4.79 -5.52 13.08
N LYS A 152 5.65 -5.31 12.07
CA LYS A 152 5.96 -3.94 11.56
C LYS A 152 4.88 -3.35 10.67
N ASN A 153 4.04 -4.16 10.06
CA ASN A 153 2.88 -3.75 9.24
C ASN A 153 3.14 -2.58 8.28
N LYS A 154 4.18 -2.68 7.46
CA LYS A 154 4.56 -1.59 6.53
C LYS A 154 3.50 -1.32 5.46
N GLY A 155 2.69 -2.33 5.09
CA GLY A 155 1.52 -2.12 4.25
C GLY A 155 0.47 -1.21 4.90
N GLY A 156 0.18 -1.45 6.18
CA GLY A 156 -0.72 -0.59 6.96
C GLY A 156 -0.17 0.82 7.16
N GLU A 157 1.14 0.98 7.38
CA GLU A 157 1.76 2.30 7.47
C GLU A 157 1.60 3.10 6.17
N ALA A 158 1.81 2.47 5.02
CA ALA A 158 1.63 3.10 3.72
C ALA A 158 0.17 3.55 3.51
N ALA A 159 -0.80 2.73 3.91
CA ALA A 159 -2.21 3.09 3.83
C ALA A 159 -2.54 4.28 4.75
N ARG A 160 -2.03 4.29 5.98
CA ARG A 160 -2.20 5.43 6.90
C ARG A 160 -1.62 6.71 6.31
N ALA A 161 -0.40 6.65 5.74
CA ALA A 161 0.24 7.80 5.12
C ALA A 161 -0.61 8.36 3.96
N ALA A 162 -1.09 7.50 3.06
CA ALA A 162 -1.95 7.92 1.95
C ALA A 162 -3.24 8.60 2.43
N LEU A 163 -3.91 8.02 3.44
CA LEU A 163 -5.15 8.55 4.00
C LEU A 163 -4.93 9.87 4.76
N SER A 164 -3.83 10.01 5.48
CA SER A 164 -3.46 11.24 6.19
C SER A 164 -3.33 12.41 5.23
N VAL A 165 -2.57 12.23 4.14
CA VAL A 165 -2.39 13.27 3.11
C VAL A 165 -3.70 13.52 2.35
N LEU A 166 -4.55 12.52 2.18
CA LEU A 166 -5.87 12.70 1.58
C LEU A 166 -6.81 13.59 2.43
N GLY A 167 -6.41 13.96 3.64
CA GLY A 167 -7.14 14.90 4.49
C GLY A 167 -8.18 14.25 5.40
N GLY A 168 -8.02 12.97 5.68
CA GLY A 168 -9.04 12.23 6.42
C GLY A 168 -8.54 11.36 7.58
N PHE A 169 -7.26 11.21 7.77
CA PHE A 169 -6.75 10.47 8.92
C PHE A 169 -6.69 11.40 10.14
N LYS A 170 -7.65 11.26 11.07
CA LYS A 170 -7.45 11.73 12.44
C LYS A 170 -6.59 10.67 13.15
N GLY A 171 -5.31 10.61 12.83
CA GLY A 171 -4.32 9.97 13.67
C GLY A 171 -4.17 10.81 14.92
N GLU A 172 -3.97 10.19 16.07
CA GLU A 172 -3.46 10.88 17.23
C GLU A 172 -2.24 11.68 16.76
N THR A 173 -2.32 13.00 16.87
CA THR A 173 -1.15 13.85 16.74
C THR A 173 -0.26 13.44 17.91
N THR A 174 0.71 12.57 17.67
CA THR A 174 1.82 12.41 18.59
C THR A 174 2.49 13.78 18.67
N GLN A 175 2.18 14.55 19.71
CA GLN A 175 3.00 15.68 20.07
C GLN A 175 4.39 15.10 20.34
N TRP A 176 5.34 15.43 19.48
CA TRP A 176 6.73 15.25 19.79
C TRP A 176 7.03 16.18 20.96
N SER A 177 7.02 15.65 22.18
CA SER A 177 7.61 16.35 23.32
C SER A 177 9.10 16.46 23.04
N THR A 178 9.54 17.70 22.85
CA THR A 178 10.93 18.16 22.78
C THR A 178 11.72 17.72 24.00
#